data_713d83eb47f7c6501a39096418889d75
#
_entry.id   713d83eb47f7c6501a39096418889d75
#
_cell.length_a   1.000
_cell.length_b   1.000
_cell.length_c   1.000
_cell.angle_alpha   90.00
_cell.angle_beta   90.00
_cell.angle_gamma   90.00
#
_symmetry.space_group_name_H-M   'P 1'
#
loop_
_entity.id
_entity.type
_entity.pdbx_description
1 polymer ?
#
loop_
_entity_poly.entity_id
_entity_poly.type
_entity_poly.pdbx_seq_one_letter_code
_entity_poly.pdbx_strand_id
1 'polypeptide(L)'
;MIIIKKFCWISIISAVFLLTACSEKDVQYFSSKEEALDSFIEKNDVKGNIDMIFTKRGDKLLVVQTKEDTFFVGEQIHDQKGYYAQRISDNVSLGSGGAWELTTDANNMYTIFFDQNKEEMHYTSFSNGQYEMALVEGHKITKGIPESINAVKEVEVIKD
;
A
#
# COMPACT_ATOMS: atom_id res chain seq x y z
N MET A 1 -12.44 51.22 32.39
CA MET A 1 -13.11 50.42 31.33
C MET A 1 -12.22 50.26 30.09
N ILE A 2 -10.90 50.04 30.26
CA ILE A 2 -9.91 49.92 29.16
C ILE A 2 -9.15 48.56 29.18
N ILE A 3 -9.21 47.84 30.27
CA ILE A 3 -8.43 46.59 30.46
C ILE A 3 -9.06 45.39 29.77
N ILE A 4 -10.39 45.35 29.59
CA ILE A 4 -11.11 44.19 29.03
C ILE A 4 -10.91 44.07 27.51
N LYS A 5 -10.66 45.16 26.76
CA LYS A 5 -10.45 45.08 25.30
C LYS A 5 -9.10 44.51 24.87
N LYS A 6 -8.08 44.55 25.72
CA LYS A 6 -6.75 43.99 25.37
C LYS A 6 -6.68 42.46 25.55
N PHE A 7 -7.50 41.88 26.43
CA PHE A 7 -7.51 40.42 26.65
C PHE A 7 -8.20 39.65 25.52
N CYS A 8 -9.20 40.24 24.85
CA CYS A 8 -9.90 39.60 23.74
C CYS A 8 -9.02 39.44 22.49
N TRP A 9 -8.06 40.37 22.26
CA TRP A 9 -7.20 40.29 21.08
C TRP A 9 -6.10 39.23 21.21
N ILE A 10 -5.62 38.95 22.40
CA ILE A 10 -4.60 37.93 22.66
C ILE A 10 -5.20 36.52 22.50
N SER A 11 -6.46 36.34 22.89
CA SER A 11 -7.17 35.03 22.74
C SER A 11 -7.45 34.67 21.26
N ILE A 12 -7.66 35.68 20.39
CA ILE A 12 -7.94 35.42 18.96
C ILE A 12 -6.64 35.03 18.21
N ILE A 13 -5.49 35.60 18.59
CA ILE A 13 -4.20 35.24 17.97
C ILE A 13 -3.77 33.83 18.35
N SER A 14 -4.06 33.38 19.58
CA SER A 14 -3.74 31.99 20.03
C SER A 14 -4.57 30.93 19.32
N ALA A 15 -5.81 31.24 18.88
CA ALA A 15 -6.68 30.28 18.18
C ALA A 15 -6.28 30.04 16.71
N VAL A 16 -5.57 30.97 16.07
CA VAL A 16 -5.15 30.87 14.68
C VAL A 16 -3.94 29.93 14.50
N PHE A 17 -3.12 29.75 15.54
CA PHE A 17 -1.94 28.86 15.48
C PHE A 17 -2.28 27.36 15.60
N LEU A 18 -3.51 26.97 15.93
CA LEU A 18 -3.91 25.57 16.09
C LEU A 18 -4.44 24.92 14.80
N LEU A 19 -4.56 25.67 13.71
CA LEU A 19 -5.15 25.15 12.45
C LEU A 19 -4.12 24.74 11.39
N THR A 20 -2.81 24.79 11.66
CA THR A 20 -1.77 24.41 10.68
C THR A 20 -1.10 23.07 10.96
N ALA A 21 -1.68 22.21 11.79
CA ALA A 21 -1.23 20.82 11.94
C ALA A 21 -1.91 19.92 10.90
N CYS A 22 -1.89 20.28 9.63
CA CYS A 22 -1.92 19.28 8.56
C CYS A 22 -0.54 18.60 8.59
N SER A 23 -0.46 17.44 9.21
CA SER A 23 0.69 16.55 9.10
C SER A 23 0.78 16.10 7.65
N GLU A 24 1.47 16.85 6.78
CA GLU A 24 1.99 16.26 5.56
C GLU A 24 2.81 15.05 6.00
N LYS A 25 2.46 13.87 5.48
CA LYS A 25 3.30 12.68 5.67
C LYS A 25 4.68 13.06 5.15
N ASP A 26 5.68 13.04 6.03
CA ASP A 26 7.06 13.32 5.66
C ASP A 26 7.56 12.14 4.81
N VAL A 27 7.37 12.27 3.49
CA VAL A 27 7.72 11.24 2.51
C VAL A 27 9.18 11.46 2.13
N GLN A 28 10.02 10.46 2.43
CA GLN A 28 11.40 10.46 2.01
C GLN A 28 11.51 10.02 0.56
N TYR A 29 12.06 10.88 -0.30
CA TYR A 29 12.33 10.61 -1.70
C TYR A 29 13.77 10.17 -1.94
N PHE A 30 13.96 9.30 -2.93
CA PHE A 30 15.23 8.73 -3.31
C PHE A 30 15.51 8.97 -4.79
N SER A 31 16.78 8.89 -5.18
CA SER A 31 17.22 9.11 -6.57
C SER A 31 16.96 7.90 -7.47
N SER A 32 16.85 6.70 -6.89
CA SER A 32 16.58 5.46 -7.61
C SER A 32 15.47 4.62 -6.97
N LYS A 33 14.92 3.70 -7.76
CA LYS A 33 13.91 2.74 -7.29
C LYS A 33 14.49 1.77 -6.28
N GLU A 34 15.77 1.40 -6.46
CA GLU A 34 16.49 0.48 -5.59
C GLU A 34 16.65 1.09 -4.19
N GLU A 35 17.12 2.33 -4.08
CA GLU A 35 17.25 3.03 -2.80
C GLU A 35 15.91 3.16 -2.07
N ALA A 36 14.83 3.43 -2.81
CA ALA A 36 13.48 3.50 -2.24
C ALA A 36 13.02 2.14 -1.71
N LEU A 37 13.30 1.04 -2.42
CA LEU A 37 13.01 -0.33 -2.00
C LEU A 37 13.84 -0.74 -0.79
N ASP A 38 15.15 -0.47 -0.78
CA ASP A 38 16.03 -0.78 0.33
C ASP A 38 15.56 -0.09 1.62
N SER A 39 15.22 1.21 1.53
CA SER A 39 14.66 1.96 2.64
C SER A 39 13.32 1.40 3.11
N PHE A 40 12.46 0.97 2.19
CA PHE A 40 11.19 0.32 2.52
C PHE A 40 11.38 -1.01 3.25
N ILE A 41 12.31 -1.85 2.78
CA ILE A 41 12.68 -3.13 3.39
C ILE A 41 13.18 -2.91 4.82
N GLU A 42 14.12 -1.98 5.00
CA GLU A 42 14.68 -1.64 6.31
C GLU A 42 13.61 -1.10 7.28
N LYS A 43 12.83 -0.12 6.85
CA LYS A 43 11.81 0.53 7.66
C LYS A 43 10.71 -0.42 8.14
N ASN A 44 10.40 -1.44 7.35
CA ASN A 44 9.36 -2.42 7.66
C ASN A 44 9.91 -3.74 8.25
N ASP A 45 11.24 -3.83 8.48
CA ASP A 45 11.95 -5.05 8.95
C ASP A 45 11.57 -6.30 8.13
N VAL A 46 11.55 -6.16 6.79
CA VAL A 46 11.10 -7.22 5.89
C VAL A 46 12.16 -8.30 5.78
N LYS A 47 11.82 -9.52 6.22
CA LYS A 47 12.71 -10.70 6.18
C LYS A 47 12.29 -11.74 5.15
N GLY A 48 11.02 -11.74 4.77
CA GLY A 48 10.45 -12.69 3.80
C GLY A 48 10.46 -12.16 2.37
N ASN A 49 9.70 -12.85 1.54
CA ASN A 49 9.62 -12.59 0.11
C ASN A 49 8.91 -11.27 -0.22
N ILE A 50 9.33 -10.67 -1.30
CA ILE A 50 8.68 -9.50 -1.89
C ILE A 50 8.45 -9.74 -3.38
N ASP A 51 7.19 -9.74 -3.78
CA ASP A 51 6.78 -9.73 -5.19
C ASP A 51 6.27 -8.33 -5.58
N MET A 52 6.82 -7.75 -6.63
CA MET A 52 6.32 -6.51 -7.22
C MET A 52 5.31 -6.83 -8.30
N ILE A 53 4.12 -6.29 -8.16
CA ILE A 53 3.02 -6.45 -9.10
C ILE A 53 2.86 -5.17 -9.89
N PHE A 54 2.99 -5.28 -11.20
CA PHE A 54 2.62 -4.22 -12.12
C PHE A 54 1.15 -4.36 -12.48
N THR A 55 0.36 -3.33 -12.20
CA THR A 55 -1.06 -3.34 -12.54
C THR A 55 -1.29 -2.83 -13.96
N LYS A 56 -2.46 -3.16 -14.53
CA LYS A 56 -2.88 -2.63 -15.84
C LYS A 56 -3.06 -1.10 -15.84
N ARG A 57 -3.25 -0.50 -14.66
CA ARG A 57 -3.34 0.96 -14.48
C ARG A 57 -1.99 1.64 -14.29
N GLY A 58 -0.91 0.86 -14.17
CA GLY A 58 0.45 1.37 -14.01
C GLY A 58 0.91 1.50 -12.57
N ASP A 59 0.10 1.14 -11.57
CA ASP A 59 0.54 1.08 -10.17
C ASP A 59 1.54 -0.07 -10.00
N LYS A 60 2.46 0.10 -9.06
CA LYS A 60 3.45 -0.90 -8.66
C LYS A 60 3.23 -1.27 -7.21
N LEU A 61 2.62 -2.42 -6.99
CA LEU A 61 2.30 -2.91 -5.66
C LEU A 61 3.40 -3.87 -5.19
N LEU A 62 3.80 -3.75 -3.92
CA LEU A 62 4.76 -4.63 -3.26
C LEU A 62 3.98 -5.56 -2.35
N VAL A 63 3.85 -6.83 -2.73
CA VAL A 63 3.26 -7.84 -1.86
C VAL A 63 4.36 -8.46 -1.03
N VAL A 64 4.31 -8.24 0.27
CA VAL A 64 5.36 -8.59 1.21
C VAL A 64 4.88 -9.70 2.13
N GLN A 65 5.59 -10.81 2.12
CA GLN A 65 5.41 -11.88 3.10
C GLN A 65 6.29 -11.61 4.32
N THR A 66 5.69 -11.49 5.50
CA THR A 66 6.42 -11.25 6.75
C THR A 66 6.65 -12.53 7.55
N LYS A 67 5.73 -13.49 7.44
CA LYS A 67 5.75 -14.82 8.04
C LYS A 67 5.08 -15.78 7.06
N GLU A 68 5.09 -17.08 7.38
CA GLU A 68 4.58 -18.15 6.51
C GLU A 68 3.22 -17.85 5.87
N ASP A 69 2.28 -17.29 6.64
CA ASP A 69 0.91 -16.99 6.22
C ASP A 69 0.51 -15.51 6.37
N THR A 70 1.45 -14.62 6.66
CA THR A 70 1.15 -13.22 6.96
C THR A 70 1.76 -12.29 5.94
N PHE A 71 0.92 -11.45 5.34
CA PHE A 71 1.27 -10.54 4.27
C PHE A 71 0.85 -9.10 4.57
N PHE A 72 1.49 -8.15 3.92
CA PHE A 72 0.99 -6.80 3.75
C PHE A 72 1.31 -6.28 2.34
N VAL A 73 0.68 -5.18 1.96
CA VAL A 73 0.94 -4.54 0.66
C VAL A 73 1.56 -3.17 0.88
N GLY A 74 2.60 -2.92 0.11
CA GLY A 74 3.19 -1.61 -0.10
C GLY A 74 2.95 -1.14 -1.53
N GLU A 75 3.44 0.05 -1.83
CA GLU A 75 3.39 0.67 -3.15
C GLU A 75 4.71 1.37 -3.43
N GLN A 76 5.26 1.21 -4.64
CA GLN A 76 6.40 1.97 -5.12
C GLN A 76 5.91 3.05 -6.07
N ILE A 77 6.29 4.29 -5.81
CA ILE A 77 5.85 5.48 -6.54
C ILE A 77 7.07 6.21 -7.11
N HIS A 78 6.87 6.78 -8.30
CA HIS A 78 7.81 7.69 -8.93
C HIS A 78 7.08 8.93 -9.39
N ASP A 79 7.50 10.09 -8.90
CA ASP A 79 6.99 11.39 -9.30
C ASP A 79 8.12 12.37 -9.66
N GLN A 80 7.82 13.67 -9.75
CA GLN A 80 8.81 14.71 -10.08
C GLN A 80 9.91 14.89 -9.00
N LYS A 81 9.67 14.45 -7.76
CA LYS A 81 10.61 14.56 -6.65
C LYS A 81 11.54 13.35 -6.56
N GLY A 82 11.22 12.23 -7.23
CA GLY A 82 11.99 10.99 -7.22
C GLY A 82 11.16 9.77 -6.92
N TYR A 83 11.82 8.76 -6.35
CA TYR A 83 11.21 7.48 -5.98
C TYR A 83 10.92 7.42 -4.48
N TYR A 84 9.83 6.80 -4.11
CA TYR A 84 9.56 6.39 -2.73
C TYR A 84 8.75 5.10 -2.71
N ALA A 85 8.80 4.40 -1.59
CA ALA A 85 7.96 3.25 -1.33
C ALA A 85 7.30 3.40 0.04
N GLN A 86 6.03 3.06 0.12
CA GLN A 86 5.25 3.17 1.35
C GLN A 86 4.37 1.94 1.55
N ARG A 87 4.08 1.63 2.80
CA ARG A 87 3.10 0.61 3.16
C ARG A 87 1.69 1.18 3.04
N ILE A 88 0.78 0.44 2.39
CA ILE A 88 -0.61 0.84 2.14
C ILE A 88 -1.65 -0.10 2.76
N SER A 89 -1.23 -1.19 3.40
CA SER A 89 -2.14 -2.08 4.14
C SER A 89 -1.58 -2.50 5.50
N ASP A 90 -2.45 -2.95 6.39
CA ASP A 90 -2.06 -3.68 7.61
C ASP A 90 -1.57 -5.09 7.30
N ASN A 91 -1.08 -5.80 8.32
CA ASN A 91 -0.78 -7.23 8.21
C ASN A 91 -2.08 -8.03 8.12
N VAL A 92 -2.13 -8.96 7.16
CA VAL A 92 -3.24 -9.88 6.97
C VAL A 92 -2.70 -11.30 7.04
N SER A 93 -3.26 -12.12 7.95
CA SER A 93 -2.99 -13.57 7.99
C SER A 93 -3.98 -14.29 7.11
N LEU A 94 -3.47 -15.11 6.19
CA LEU A 94 -4.28 -15.73 5.15
C LEU A 94 -4.82 -17.12 5.55
N GLY A 95 -4.09 -17.87 6.38
CA GLY A 95 -4.44 -19.28 6.61
C GLY A 95 -4.52 -20.05 5.30
N SER A 96 -5.72 -20.51 4.93
CA SER A 96 -5.95 -21.20 3.63
C SER A 96 -6.25 -20.26 2.46
N GLY A 97 -6.47 -18.98 2.74
CA GLY A 97 -6.78 -17.93 1.77
C GLY A 97 -7.42 -16.73 2.41
N GLY A 98 -7.60 -15.66 1.65
CA GLY A 98 -8.20 -14.42 2.14
C GLY A 98 -8.34 -13.36 1.08
N ALA A 99 -9.00 -12.27 1.45
CA ALA A 99 -9.13 -11.11 0.59
C ALA A 99 -9.14 -9.83 1.42
N TRP A 100 -8.58 -8.76 0.87
CA TRP A 100 -8.74 -7.43 1.44
C TRP A 100 -8.71 -6.34 0.37
N GLU A 101 -9.22 -5.19 0.74
CA GLU A 101 -9.32 -4.03 -0.11
C GLU A 101 -8.18 -3.06 0.19
N LEU A 102 -7.65 -2.44 -0.85
CA LEU A 102 -6.59 -1.45 -0.75
C LEU A 102 -6.83 -0.28 -1.70
N THR A 103 -6.24 0.86 -1.37
CA THR A 103 -6.27 2.06 -2.20
C THR A 103 -4.85 2.58 -2.34
N THR A 104 -4.42 2.84 -3.58
CA THR A 104 -3.11 3.39 -3.90
C THR A 104 -3.05 4.91 -3.66
N ASP A 105 -1.86 5.47 -3.70
CA ASP A 105 -1.65 6.93 -3.62
C ASP A 105 -2.38 7.68 -4.75
N ALA A 106 -2.44 7.06 -5.93
CA ALA A 106 -3.21 7.56 -7.08
C ALA A 106 -4.74 7.41 -6.94
N ASN A 107 -5.25 6.99 -5.76
CA ASN A 107 -6.66 6.67 -5.50
C ASN A 107 -7.24 5.54 -6.38
N ASN A 108 -6.41 4.69 -6.94
CA ASN A 108 -6.88 3.46 -7.56
C ASN A 108 -7.27 2.46 -6.47
N MET A 109 -8.46 1.92 -6.58
CA MET A 109 -9.00 0.94 -5.63
C MET A 109 -8.83 -0.46 -6.19
N TYR A 110 -8.41 -1.39 -5.34
CA TYR A 110 -8.24 -2.81 -5.66
C TYR A 110 -8.78 -3.70 -4.55
N THR A 111 -9.16 -4.90 -4.93
CA THR A 111 -9.34 -6.03 -4.03
C THR A 111 -8.33 -7.09 -4.41
N ILE A 112 -7.54 -7.54 -3.45
CA ILE A 112 -6.58 -8.62 -3.61
C ILE A 112 -7.19 -9.89 -2.99
N PHE A 113 -7.16 -10.99 -3.73
CA PHE A 113 -7.60 -12.31 -3.30
C PHE A 113 -6.40 -13.24 -3.28
N PHE A 114 -6.30 -14.07 -2.26
CA PHE A 114 -5.29 -15.11 -2.12
C PHE A 114 -5.94 -16.47 -1.91
N ASP A 115 -5.39 -17.51 -2.53
CA ASP A 115 -5.80 -18.88 -2.33
C ASP A 115 -4.57 -19.81 -2.44
N GLN A 116 -4.61 -20.96 -1.74
CA GLN A 116 -3.54 -21.96 -1.77
C GLN A 116 -3.71 -23.02 -2.87
N ASN A 117 -4.87 -23.15 -3.47
CA ASN A 117 -5.22 -24.32 -4.30
C ASN A 117 -6.02 -24.01 -5.57
N LYS A 118 -5.94 -22.80 -6.12
CA LYS A 118 -6.73 -22.47 -7.30
C LYS A 118 -5.91 -22.49 -8.58
N GLU A 119 -6.04 -23.57 -9.35
CA GLU A 119 -5.67 -23.63 -10.78
C GLU A 119 -6.68 -22.87 -11.66
N GLU A 120 -7.25 -21.76 -11.21
CA GLU A 120 -8.15 -20.96 -12.01
C GLU A 120 -7.37 -19.97 -12.87
N MET A 121 -7.75 -19.81 -14.14
CA MET A 121 -7.08 -18.99 -15.16
C MET A 121 -6.89 -17.51 -14.80
N HIS A 122 -7.40 -17.07 -13.67
CA HIS A 122 -7.37 -15.68 -13.22
C HIS A 122 -6.40 -15.40 -12.08
N TYR A 123 -5.73 -16.41 -11.57
CA TYR A 123 -4.76 -16.30 -10.49
C TYR A 123 -3.33 -16.26 -11.01
N THR A 124 -2.46 -15.60 -10.31
CA THR A 124 -1.02 -15.50 -10.58
C THR A 124 -0.26 -16.08 -9.39
N SER A 125 0.66 -17.00 -9.64
CA SER A 125 1.48 -17.60 -8.58
C SER A 125 2.46 -16.60 -7.99
N PHE A 126 2.65 -16.69 -6.67
CA PHE A 126 3.70 -15.99 -5.96
C PHE A 126 5.05 -16.70 -6.07
N SER A 127 6.13 -15.95 -5.84
CA SER A 127 7.49 -16.50 -5.82
C SER A 127 7.67 -17.59 -4.76
N ASN A 128 6.96 -17.52 -3.63
CA ASN A 128 7.00 -18.50 -2.56
C ASN A 128 6.35 -19.86 -2.91
N GLY A 129 5.61 -19.96 -4.02
CA GLY A 129 4.96 -21.18 -4.48
C GLY A 129 3.82 -21.72 -3.58
N GLN A 130 3.44 -20.99 -2.52
CA GLN A 130 2.42 -21.43 -1.55
C GLN A 130 1.05 -20.82 -1.83
N TYR A 131 1.05 -19.61 -2.39
CA TYR A 131 -0.17 -18.86 -2.65
C TYR A 131 -0.25 -18.43 -4.10
N GLU A 132 -1.46 -18.38 -4.57
CA GLU A 132 -1.83 -17.71 -5.82
C GLU A 132 -2.70 -16.51 -5.50
N MET A 133 -2.62 -15.48 -6.33
CA MET A 133 -3.40 -14.27 -6.13
C MET A 133 -4.14 -13.82 -7.38
N ALA A 134 -5.27 -13.17 -7.16
CA ALA A 134 -5.94 -12.35 -8.17
C ALA A 134 -6.10 -10.93 -7.64
N LEU A 135 -5.83 -9.95 -8.49
CA LEU A 135 -6.04 -8.55 -8.22
C LEU A 135 -7.20 -8.04 -9.08
N VAL A 136 -8.22 -7.49 -8.45
CA VAL A 136 -9.44 -7.01 -9.12
C VAL A 136 -9.59 -5.51 -8.88
N GLU A 137 -9.93 -4.76 -9.92
CA GLU A 137 -10.19 -3.33 -9.78
C GLU A 137 -11.46 -3.05 -8.96
N GLY A 138 -11.37 -2.07 -8.06
CA GLY A 138 -12.42 -1.65 -7.15
C GLY A 138 -12.52 -2.48 -5.88
N HIS A 139 -13.39 -2.07 -4.96
CA HIS A 139 -13.68 -2.76 -3.71
C HIS A 139 -14.77 -3.81 -3.96
N LYS A 140 -14.42 -5.11 -3.91
CA LYS A 140 -15.24 -6.23 -4.38
C LYS A 140 -15.42 -7.38 -3.39
N ILE A 141 -14.93 -7.27 -2.14
CA ILE A 141 -15.02 -8.37 -1.15
C ILE A 141 -16.44 -8.93 -1.05
N THR A 142 -17.45 -8.07 -1.01
CA THR A 142 -18.84 -8.48 -0.84
C THR A 142 -19.50 -9.04 -2.10
N LYS A 143 -18.86 -8.90 -3.26
CA LYS A 143 -19.43 -9.28 -4.56
C LYS A 143 -18.89 -10.61 -5.09
N GLY A 144 -17.95 -11.23 -4.37
CA GLY A 144 -17.20 -12.38 -4.84
C GLY A 144 -16.20 -12.04 -5.94
N ILE A 145 -15.41 -13.01 -6.36
CA ILE A 145 -14.49 -12.84 -7.48
C ILE A 145 -15.35 -12.71 -8.74
N PRO A 146 -15.35 -11.56 -9.40
CA PRO A 146 -16.01 -11.48 -10.69
C PRO A 146 -15.28 -12.41 -11.66
N GLU A 147 -15.97 -13.02 -12.59
CA GLU A 147 -15.40 -13.79 -13.71
C GLU A 147 -14.44 -12.94 -14.57
N SER A 148 -14.17 -11.70 -14.17
CA SER A 148 -13.50 -10.67 -14.93
C SER A 148 -12.07 -10.39 -14.44
N ILE A 149 -11.18 -10.62 -15.34
CA ILE A 149 -9.90 -9.96 -15.61
C ILE A 149 -9.09 -9.58 -14.35
N ASN A 150 -8.16 -10.48 -13.98
CA ASN A 150 -7.04 -10.14 -13.10
C ASN A 150 -6.39 -8.82 -13.60
N ALA A 151 -6.29 -7.81 -12.73
CA ALA A 151 -5.66 -6.53 -13.01
C ALA A 151 -4.14 -6.59 -13.03
N VAL A 152 -3.55 -7.74 -12.69
CA VAL A 152 -2.11 -8.01 -12.80
C VAL A 152 -1.72 -8.00 -14.27
N LYS A 153 -0.68 -7.24 -14.57
CA LYS A 153 0.00 -7.22 -15.87
C LYS A 153 1.25 -8.10 -15.85
N GLU A 154 2.02 -8.01 -14.77
CA GLU A 154 3.33 -8.65 -14.63
C GLU A 154 3.65 -8.79 -13.13
N VAL A 155 4.44 -9.79 -12.77
CA VAL A 155 5.01 -9.98 -11.43
C VAL A 155 6.53 -10.09 -11.56
N GLU A 156 7.25 -9.32 -10.75
CA GLU A 156 8.71 -9.33 -10.63
C GLU A 156 9.08 -9.74 -9.20
N VAL A 157 9.94 -10.74 -9.06
CA VAL A 157 10.47 -11.15 -7.76
C VAL A 157 11.55 -10.15 -7.34
N ILE A 158 11.34 -9.45 -6.23
CA ILE A 158 12.28 -8.46 -5.68
C ILE A 158 13.18 -9.09 -4.65
N LYS A 159 12.64 -10.00 -3.85
CA LYS A 159 13.36 -10.68 -2.78
C LYS A 159 12.73 -12.05 -2.51
N ASP A 160 13.58 -13.08 -2.42
CA ASP A 160 13.26 -14.46 -2.00
C ASP A 160 13.63 -14.70 -0.54
#